data_ada0dbf8140872865905b36790bd9def
#
_entry.id   ada0dbf8140872865905b36790bd9def
#
_cell.length_a   1.000
_cell.length_b   1.000
_cell.length_c   1.000
_cell.angle_alpha   90.00
_cell.angle_beta   90.00
_cell.angle_gamma   90.00
#
_symmetry.space_group_name_H-M   'P 1'
#
loop_
_entity.id
_entity.type
_entity.pdbx_description
1 polymer ?
#
loop_
_entity_poly.entity_id
_entity_poly.type
_entity_poly.pdbx_seq_one_letter_code
_entity_poly.pdbx_strand_id
1 'polypeptide(L)'
;GTNAVGGMIVAGPEGFVKGQYRKFNIKSPETTPGDDYAMMREVLTRRFKRIAEAAALEEIETEVEEVASDLGGGPLSPIIDQYDAADERAFPDKPDLVLIDGGLGQLSIAREVLAGFGLHDIALIGVAKGPDRDAGREHFHIPGRERPIMLEAKDPVLYFVQRLRDEAHRFAIGTHRAKRSKSIGANPLDEIEGVGPTRKRALLKHFG
;
A
#
# COMPACT_ATOMS: atom_id res chain seq x y z
N GLY A 1 1.86 20.84 -7.66
CA GLY A 1 0.65 20.18 -7.23
C GLY A 1 0.87 18.69 -7.18
N THR A 2 1.08 18.20 -6.04
CA THR A 2 1.69 16.91 -5.79
C THR A 2 0.63 15.93 -5.29
N ASN A 3 -0.01 15.25 -6.21
CA ASN A 3 -0.85 14.10 -5.90
C ASN A 3 0.00 12.83 -5.80
N ALA A 4 0.87 12.73 -4.79
CA ALA A 4 1.62 11.52 -4.53
C ALA A 4 0.68 10.37 -4.15
N VAL A 5 0.95 9.17 -4.67
CA VAL A 5 0.13 7.98 -4.45
C VAL A 5 1.03 6.80 -4.13
N GLY A 6 0.81 6.17 -3.00
CA GLY A 6 1.35 4.85 -2.71
C GLY A 6 0.50 3.76 -3.36
N GLY A 7 1.13 2.79 -3.98
CA GLY A 7 0.48 1.60 -4.51
C GLY A 7 0.88 0.37 -3.72
N MET A 8 -0.10 -0.46 -3.37
CA MET A 8 0.12 -1.77 -2.76
C MET A 8 -0.54 -2.84 -3.62
N ILE A 9 0.20 -3.88 -3.90
CA ILE A 9 -0.31 -5.10 -4.54
C ILE A 9 -0.26 -6.25 -3.56
N VAL A 10 -1.02 -7.28 -3.84
CA VAL A 10 -1.05 -8.53 -3.06
C VAL A 10 -0.89 -9.71 -3.99
N ALA A 11 -0.10 -10.67 -3.56
CA ALA A 11 0.05 -11.95 -4.22
C ALA A 11 -0.08 -13.08 -3.18
N GLY A 12 -0.66 -14.19 -3.57
CA GLY A 12 -0.78 -15.41 -2.81
C GLY A 12 -0.26 -16.62 -3.60
N PRO A 13 -0.49 -17.82 -3.14
CA PRO A 13 -0.02 -19.06 -3.80
C PRO A 13 -0.46 -19.16 -5.27
N GLU A 14 -1.67 -18.68 -5.57
CA GLU A 14 -2.24 -18.70 -6.92
C GLU A 14 -1.81 -17.50 -7.79
N GLY A 15 -0.93 -16.63 -7.27
CA GLY A 15 -0.44 -15.45 -7.97
C GLY A 15 -1.05 -14.12 -7.49
N PHE A 16 -1.30 -13.20 -8.41
CA PHE A 16 -1.75 -11.85 -8.08
C PHE A 16 -3.21 -11.77 -7.64
N VAL A 17 -3.46 -11.25 -6.44
CA VAL A 17 -4.81 -11.05 -5.87
C VAL A 17 -5.27 -9.62 -6.11
N LYS A 18 -5.71 -9.32 -7.34
CA LYS A 18 -6.03 -7.94 -7.78
C LYS A 18 -7.15 -7.28 -6.98
N GLY A 19 -8.08 -8.03 -6.43
CA GLY A 19 -9.14 -7.52 -5.55
C GLY A 19 -8.62 -6.89 -4.26
N GLN A 20 -7.44 -7.28 -3.84
CA GLN A 20 -6.78 -6.80 -2.63
C GLN A 20 -5.77 -5.65 -2.88
N TYR A 21 -5.60 -5.20 -4.11
CA TYR A 21 -4.75 -4.05 -4.41
C TYR A 21 -5.33 -2.78 -3.80
N ARG A 22 -4.47 -1.94 -3.24
CA ARG A 22 -4.89 -0.68 -2.62
C ARG A 22 -4.03 0.49 -3.07
N LYS A 23 -4.67 1.65 -3.14
CA LYS A 23 -4.05 2.94 -3.46
C LYS A 23 -4.21 3.87 -2.29
N PHE A 24 -3.13 4.49 -1.91
CA PHE A 24 -3.08 5.43 -0.80
C PHE A 24 -2.76 6.82 -1.36
N ASN A 25 -3.73 7.71 -1.33
CA ASN A 25 -3.45 9.12 -1.59
C ASN A 25 -2.72 9.67 -0.37
N ILE A 26 -1.55 10.25 -0.57
CA ILE A 26 -0.82 10.92 0.50
C ILE A 26 -1.59 12.17 0.89
N LYS A 27 -1.90 12.30 2.16
CA LYS A 27 -2.74 13.38 2.72
C LYS A 27 -1.99 14.28 3.68
N SER A 28 -0.84 13.83 4.19
CA SER A 28 -0.09 14.60 5.18
C SER A 28 0.40 15.92 4.60
N PRO A 29 0.00 17.07 5.15
CA PRO A 29 0.46 18.38 4.70
C PRO A 29 1.94 18.63 5.01
N GLU A 30 2.50 17.87 5.94
CA GLU A 30 3.90 17.96 6.37
C GLU A 30 4.83 17.19 5.43
N THR A 31 4.28 16.34 4.56
CA THR A 31 5.08 15.57 3.61
C THR A 31 5.49 16.47 2.45
N THR A 32 6.75 16.86 2.43
CA THR A 32 7.32 17.62 1.29
C THR A 32 7.34 16.71 0.04
N PRO A 33 7.14 17.30 -1.14
CA PRO A 33 7.28 16.54 -2.39
C PRO A 33 8.67 15.92 -2.50
N GLY A 34 8.73 14.59 -2.63
CA GLY A 34 9.98 13.84 -2.70
C GLY A 34 10.45 13.24 -1.37
N ASP A 35 9.71 13.44 -0.27
CA ASP A 35 9.96 12.72 0.98
C ASP A 35 9.34 11.31 0.93
N ASP A 36 10.05 10.40 0.27
CA ASP A 36 9.62 9.02 0.11
C ASP A 36 9.48 8.29 1.46
N TYR A 37 10.23 8.70 2.48
CA TYR A 37 10.16 8.10 3.81
C TYR A 37 8.87 8.47 4.54
N ALA A 38 8.49 9.74 4.54
CA ALA A 38 7.23 10.17 5.14
C ALA A 38 6.03 9.59 4.40
N MET A 39 6.08 9.52 3.07
CA MET A 39 5.04 8.89 2.26
C MET A 39 4.90 7.40 2.57
N MET A 40 6.01 6.68 2.69
CA MET A 40 6.03 5.26 3.06
C MET A 40 5.44 5.06 4.46
N ARG A 41 5.84 5.87 5.42
CA ARG A 41 5.31 5.83 6.80
C ARG A 41 3.79 6.01 6.81
N GLU A 42 3.25 7.01 6.10
CA GLU A 42 1.81 7.24 6.02
C GLU A 42 1.06 6.03 5.44
N VAL A 43 1.56 5.49 4.33
CA VAL A 43 0.95 4.32 3.66
C VAL A 43 0.91 3.11 4.58
N LEU A 44 2.05 2.77 5.19
CA LEU A 44 2.17 1.61 6.08
C LEU A 44 1.34 1.79 7.36
N THR A 45 1.37 2.99 7.97
CA THR A 45 0.54 3.30 9.15
C THR A 45 -0.95 3.07 8.83
N ARG A 46 -1.44 3.60 7.73
CA ARG A 46 -2.85 3.44 7.33
C ARG A 46 -3.21 2.00 6.98
N ARG A 47 -2.27 1.24 6.44
CA ARG A 47 -2.47 -0.17 6.10
C ARG A 47 -2.51 -1.06 7.33
N PHE A 48 -1.56 -0.89 8.23
CA PHE A 48 -1.37 -1.82 9.35
C PHE A 48 -2.16 -1.45 10.61
N LYS A 49 -2.56 -0.19 10.76
CA LYS A 49 -3.44 0.23 11.85
C LYS A 49 -4.70 -0.64 11.95
N ARG A 50 -5.38 -0.90 10.84
CA ARG A 50 -6.61 -1.70 10.83
C ARG A 50 -6.36 -3.19 11.14
N ILE A 51 -5.20 -3.73 10.73
CA ILE A 51 -4.83 -5.10 11.08
C ILE A 51 -4.60 -5.21 12.59
N ALA A 52 -3.89 -4.24 13.18
CA ALA A 52 -3.63 -4.21 14.60
C ALA A 52 -4.93 -4.03 15.41
N GLU A 53 -5.84 -3.18 14.95
CA GLU A 53 -7.15 -2.99 15.57
C GLU A 53 -7.99 -4.28 15.52
N ALA A 54 -8.00 -4.98 14.39
CA ALA A 54 -8.71 -6.26 14.25
C ALA A 54 -8.11 -7.34 15.16
N ALA A 55 -6.79 -7.47 15.18
CA ALA A 55 -6.11 -8.43 16.05
C ALA A 55 -6.39 -8.16 17.56
N ALA A 56 -6.38 -6.90 17.97
CA ALA A 56 -6.69 -6.52 19.35
C ALA A 56 -8.15 -6.86 19.73
N LEU A 57 -9.08 -6.75 18.78
CA LEU A 57 -10.48 -7.15 19.03
C LEU A 57 -10.62 -8.67 19.18
N GLU A 58 -9.95 -9.44 18.33
CA GLU A 58 -9.94 -10.91 18.42
C GLU A 58 -9.34 -11.40 19.76
N GLU A 59 -8.29 -10.75 20.25
CA GLU A 59 -7.69 -11.06 21.56
C GLU A 59 -8.69 -10.79 22.69
N ILE A 60 -9.37 -9.64 22.68
CA ILE A 60 -10.38 -9.27 23.70
C ILE A 60 -11.56 -10.27 23.66
N GLU A 61 -12.06 -10.63 22.46
CA GLU A 61 -13.16 -11.58 22.32
C GLU A 61 -12.76 -12.95 22.90
N THR A 62 -11.54 -13.41 22.64
CA THR A 62 -11.03 -14.68 23.16
C THR A 62 -10.93 -14.65 24.68
N GLU A 63 -10.39 -13.59 25.27
CA GLU A 63 -10.30 -13.43 26.73
C GLU A 63 -11.69 -13.38 27.38
N VAL A 64 -12.65 -12.71 26.76
CA VAL A 64 -14.02 -12.61 27.26
C VAL A 64 -14.74 -13.97 27.18
N GLU A 65 -14.53 -14.73 26.10
CA GLU A 65 -15.08 -16.09 25.98
C GLU A 65 -14.50 -17.06 27.01
N GLU A 66 -13.20 -16.99 27.28
CA GLU A 66 -12.56 -17.81 28.33
C GLU A 66 -13.16 -17.50 29.71
N VAL A 67 -13.28 -16.21 30.07
CA VAL A 67 -13.87 -15.79 31.35
C VAL A 67 -15.35 -16.18 31.44
N ALA A 68 -16.11 -16.03 30.36
CA ALA A 68 -17.53 -16.42 30.31
C ALA A 68 -17.70 -17.93 30.45
N SER A 69 -16.82 -18.72 29.86
CA SER A 69 -16.82 -20.21 29.99
C SER A 69 -16.54 -20.63 31.43
N ASP A 70 -15.59 -20.00 32.09
CA ASP A 70 -15.25 -20.28 33.50
C ASP A 70 -16.38 -19.91 34.47
N LEU A 71 -17.20 -18.91 34.12
CA LEU A 71 -18.35 -18.49 34.91
C LEU A 71 -19.66 -19.24 34.57
N GLY A 72 -19.60 -20.21 33.66
CA GLY A 72 -20.79 -21.03 33.25
C GLY A 72 -21.78 -20.23 32.37
N GLY A 73 -21.34 -19.13 31.76
CA GLY A 73 -22.10 -18.34 30.78
C GLY A 73 -22.10 -19.01 29.40
N GLY A 74 -23.23 -18.93 28.70
CA GLY A 74 -23.33 -19.38 27.31
C GLY A 74 -22.57 -18.41 26.38
N PRO A 75 -22.37 -18.79 25.08
CA PRO A 75 -21.64 -17.97 24.13
C PRO A 75 -22.25 -16.56 24.04
N LEU A 76 -21.41 -15.57 24.22
CA LEU A 76 -21.78 -14.17 24.03
C LEU A 76 -21.97 -13.89 22.54
N SER A 77 -23.08 -13.29 22.17
CA SER A 77 -23.26 -12.81 20.79
C SER A 77 -22.19 -11.78 20.47
N PRO A 78 -21.55 -11.86 19.30
CA PRO A 78 -20.49 -10.93 18.95
C PRO A 78 -21.00 -9.49 18.94
N ILE A 79 -20.25 -8.60 19.59
CA ILE A 79 -20.53 -7.14 19.68
C ILE A 79 -20.28 -6.43 18.33
N ILE A 80 -20.16 -7.17 17.23
CA ILE A 80 -19.69 -6.66 15.92
C ILE A 80 -20.78 -5.92 15.11
N ASP A 81 -21.90 -5.49 15.71
CA ASP A 81 -23.00 -4.89 14.93
C ASP A 81 -22.95 -3.37 14.74
N GLN A 82 -21.84 -2.69 15.04
CA GLN A 82 -21.75 -1.22 14.92
C GLN A 82 -20.53 -0.65 14.20
N TYR A 83 -19.86 -1.42 13.36
CA TYR A 83 -18.89 -0.84 12.43
C TYR A 83 -19.56 -0.60 11.08
N ASP A 84 -19.52 0.67 10.65
CA ASP A 84 -20.05 1.15 9.37
C ASP A 84 -19.71 0.20 8.21
N ALA A 85 -20.69 -0.60 7.82
CA ALA A 85 -20.65 -1.51 6.67
C ALA A 85 -20.44 -0.81 5.30
N ALA A 86 -20.28 0.52 5.31
CA ALA A 86 -20.14 1.32 4.10
C ALA A 86 -18.72 1.27 3.47
N ASP A 87 -17.73 0.67 4.12
CA ASP A 87 -16.36 0.51 3.56
C ASP A 87 -15.95 -0.97 3.44
N GLU A 88 -16.93 -1.85 3.23
CA GLU A 88 -16.80 -3.30 3.00
C GLU A 88 -16.08 -3.71 1.71
N ARG A 89 -15.09 -2.98 1.29
CA ARG A 89 -14.04 -3.61 0.51
C ARG A 89 -13.14 -4.31 1.51
N ALA A 90 -13.37 -5.60 1.70
CA ALA A 90 -12.57 -6.46 2.56
C ALA A 90 -11.10 -6.00 2.54
N PHE A 91 -10.63 -5.52 3.70
CA PHE A 91 -9.21 -5.18 3.79
C PHE A 91 -8.44 -6.46 3.55
N PRO A 92 -7.31 -6.40 2.84
CA PRO A 92 -6.49 -7.59 2.64
C PRO A 92 -6.13 -8.18 4.00
N ASP A 93 -6.17 -9.49 4.10
CA ASP A 93 -5.76 -10.24 5.26
C ASP A 93 -4.35 -9.84 5.73
N LYS A 94 -4.01 -10.20 6.96
CA LYS A 94 -2.66 -10.03 7.49
C LYS A 94 -1.67 -10.77 6.58
N PRO A 95 -0.65 -10.09 6.04
CA PRO A 95 0.32 -10.76 5.17
C PRO A 95 1.37 -11.50 5.99
N ASP A 96 1.87 -12.61 5.46
CA ASP A 96 3.04 -13.31 6.02
C ASP A 96 4.34 -12.57 5.72
N LEU A 97 4.38 -11.87 4.59
CA LEU A 97 5.57 -11.17 4.10
C LEU A 97 5.20 -9.83 3.48
N VAL A 98 5.95 -8.80 3.83
CA VAL A 98 5.90 -7.49 3.17
C VAL A 98 7.19 -7.23 2.42
N LEU A 99 7.07 -7.04 1.11
CA LEU A 99 8.17 -6.61 0.24
C LEU A 99 8.11 -5.08 0.07
N ILE A 100 9.18 -4.41 0.43
CA ILE A 100 9.34 -2.96 0.28
C ILE A 100 10.20 -2.71 -0.97
N ASP A 101 9.67 -2.03 -1.97
CA ASP A 101 10.44 -1.59 -3.13
C ASP A 101 11.32 -0.40 -2.72
N GLY A 102 12.45 -0.72 -2.13
CA GLY A 102 13.38 0.26 -1.57
C GLY A 102 14.52 -0.39 -0.81
N GLY A 103 15.47 0.45 -0.39
CA GLY A 103 16.64 0.04 0.36
C GLY A 103 16.43 0.05 1.88
N LEU A 104 17.55 0.05 2.59
CA LEU A 104 17.58 -0.02 4.07
C LEU A 104 16.77 1.09 4.75
N GLY A 105 16.73 2.30 4.18
CA GLY A 105 15.99 3.40 4.78
C GLY A 105 14.48 3.13 4.80
N GLN A 106 13.89 2.73 3.66
CA GLN A 106 12.47 2.38 3.58
C GLN A 106 12.14 1.15 4.41
N LEU A 107 13.04 0.16 4.44
CA LEU A 107 12.89 -1.03 5.27
C LEU A 107 12.88 -0.69 6.76
N SER A 108 13.71 0.26 7.20
CA SER A 108 13.72 0.73 8.59
C SER A 108 12.40 1.37 8.98
N ILE A 109 11.83 2.22 8.11
CA ILE A 109 10.51 2.82 8.32
C ILE A 109 9.43 1.73 8.44
N ALA A 110 9.45 0.74 7.56
CA ALA A 110 8.50 -0.36 7.62
C ALA A 110 8.59 -1.12 8.95
N ARG A 111 9.80 -1.42 9.39
CA ARG A 111 10.04 -2.09 10.67
C ARG A 111 9.53 -1.27 11.87
N GLU A 112 9.82 0.04 11.88
CA GLU A 112 9.34 0.93 12.94
C GLU A 112 7.81 0.97 13.01
N VAL A 113 7.14 1.10 11.87
CA VAL A 113 5.68 1.15 11.82
C VAL A 113 5.06 -0.17 12.28
N LEU A 114 5.54 -1.31 11.80
CA LEU A 114 5.01 -2.60 12.22
C LEU A 114 5.26 -2.87 13.72
N ALA A 115 6.46 -2.55 14.21
CA ALA A 115 6.78 -2.67 15.63
C ALA A 115 5.89 -1.77 16.51
N GLY A 116 5.58 -0.56 16.05
CA GLY A 116 4.64 0.35 16.72
C GLY A 116 3.22 -0.18 16.85
N PHE A 117 2.84 -1.12 16.00
CA PHE A 117 1.56 -1.83 16.05
C PHE A 117 1.64 -3.22 16.68
N GLY A 118 2.80 -3.63 17.22
CA GLY A 118 2.99 -4.97 17.78
C GLY A 118 3.05 -6.11 16.76
N LEU A 119 3.13 -5.80 15.46
CA LEU A 119 3.14 -6.77 14.36
C LEU A 119 4.57 -7.29 14.11
N HIS A 120 5.06 -8.14 15.01
CA HIS A 120 6.43 -8.66 14.97
C HIS A 120 6.58 -9.94 14.14
N ASP A 121 5.52 -10.60 13.82
CA ASP A 121 5.43 -11.88 13.11
C ASP A 121 5.36 -11.73 11.59
N ILE A 122 5.22 -10.50 11.07
CA ILE A 122 5.25 -10.23 9.64
C ILE A 122 6.69 -10.11 9.17
N ALA A 123 7.11 -11.00 8.26
CA ALA A 123 8.42 -10.90 7.65
C ALA A 123 8.56 -9.65 6.76
N LEU A 124 9.74 -9.00 6.81
CA LEU A 124 10.05 -7.81 6.02
C LEU A 124 11.28 -8.03 5.15
N ILE A 125 11.19 -7.63 3.88
CA ILE A 125 12.32 -7.61 2.95
C ILE A 125 12.30 -6.31 2.16
N GLY A 126 13.41 -5.57 2.16
CA GLY A 126 13.64 -4.46 1.26
C GLY A 126 14.27 -4.95 -0.04
N VAL A 127 13.73 -4.54 -1.17
CA VAL A 127 14.23 -4.90 -2.50
C VAL A 127 14.72 -3.65 -3.19
N ALA A 128 16.04 -3.48 -3.27
CA ALA A 128 16.69 -2.36 -3.92
C ALA A 128 17.33 -2.79 -5.23
N LYS A 129 17.44 -1.87 -6.18
CA LYS A 129 18.29 -2.06 -7.36
C LYS A 129 19.76 -2.06 -6.91
N GLY A 130 20.55 -2.96 -7.49
CA GLY A 130 21.99 -2.93 -7.30
C GLY A 130 22.64 -1.61 -7.73
N PRO A 131 23.92 -1.38 -7.41
CA PRO A 131 24.65 -0.14 -7.74
C PRO A 131 24.57 0.23 -9.21
N ASP A 132 24.65 -0.76 -10.08
CA ASP A 132 24.64 -0.59 -11.55
C ASP A 132 23.22 -0.36 -12.10
N ARG A 133 22.18 -0.44 -11.25
CA ARG A 133 20.75 -0.33 -11.61
C ARG A 133 20.28 -1.34 -12.67
N ASP A 134 21.05 -2.38 -12.91
CA ASP A 134 20.71 -3.44 -13.86
C ASP A 134 19.61 -4.34 -13.28
N ALA A 135 18.68 -4.74 -14.15
CA ALA A 135 17.72 -5.78 -13.83
C ALA A 135 18.45 -7.13 -13.62
N GLY A 136 18.06 -7.87 -12.60
CA GLY A 136 18.67 -9.15 -12.25
C GLY A 136 19.81 -9.04 -11.23
N ARG A 137 20.06 -7.86 -10.70
CA ARG A 137 21.05 -7.61 -9.63
C ARG A 137 20.40 -6.91 -8.44
N GLU A 138 19.20 -7.31 -8.10
CA GLU A 138 18.49 -6.80 -6.96
C GLU A 138 19.17 -7.21 -5.65
N HIS A 139 19.24 -6.28 -4.72
CA HIS A 139 19.73 -6.47 -3.37
C HIS A 139 18.55 -6.67 -2.42
N PHE A 140 18.48 -7.82 -1.77
CA PHE A 140 17.48 -8.16 -0.79
C PHE A 140 18.01 -7.83 0.61
N HIS A 141 17.44 -6.79 1.21
CA HIS A 141 17.77 -6.35 2.56
C HIS A 141 16.84 -7.01 3.56
N ILE A 142 17.38 -7.72 4.54
CA ILE A 142 16.63 -8.38 5.61
C ILE A 142 16.97 -7.68 6.93
N PRO A 143 15.97 -7.35 7.77
CA PRO A 143 16.24 -6.77 9.09
C PRO A 143 17.22 -7.62 9.89
N GLY A 144 18.20 -6.98 10.52
CA GLY A 144 19.23 -7.67 11.31
C GLY A 144 20.40 -8.24 10.50
N ARG A 145 20.38 -8.19 9.18
CA ARG A 145 21.53 -8.55 8.34
C ARG A 145 22.26 -7.30 7.85
N GLU A 146 23.58 -7.26 8.00
CA GLU A 146 24.40 -6.16 7.52
C GLU A 146 24.54 -6.16 5.99
N ARG A 147 24.63 -7.34 5.41
CA ARG A 147 24.83 -7.49 3.97
C ARG A 147 23.56 -7.95 3.27
N PRO A 148 23.22 -7.35 2.12
CA PRO A 148 22.09 -7.83 1.33
C PRO A 148 22.35 -9.23 0.78
N ILE A 149 21.29 -9.97 0.55
CA ILE A 149 21.33 -11.20 -0.23
C ILE A 149 21.19 -10.83 -1.71
N MET A 150 21.95 -11.46 -2.55
CA MET A 150 21.80 -11.42 -4.00
C MET A 150 21.45 -12.82 -4.47
N LEU A 151 20.44 -12.93 -5.30
CA LEU A 151 20.06 -14.18 -5.95
C LEU A 151 20.73 -14.29 -7.32
N GLU A 152 20.89 -15.50 -7.79
CA GLU A 152 21.43 -15.73 -9.13
C GLU A 152 20.47 -15.20 -10.21
N ALA A 153 21.01 -14.75 -11.34
CA ALA A 153 20.23 -14.12 -12.41
C ALA A 153 19.11 -15.01 -13.01
N LYS A 154 19.19 -16.32 -12.80
CA LYS A 154 18.18 -17.30 -13.27
C LYS A 154 17.33 -17.87 -12.13
N ASP A 155 17.45 -17.32 -10.92
CA ASP A 155 16.67 -17.77 -9.77
C ASP A 155 15.17 -17.48 -9.98
N PRO A 156 14.29 -18.48 -9.88
CA PRO A 156 12.85 -18.29 -10.02
C PRO A 156 12.28 -17.28 -9.04
N VAL A 157 12.84 -17.20 -7.81
CA VAL A 157 12.41 -16.24 -6.79
C VAL A 157 12.74 -14.82 -7.22
N LEU A 158 13.94 -14.60 -7.79
CA LEU A 158 14.32 -13.29 -8.33
C LEU A 158 13.33 -12.85 -9.42
N TYR A 159 13.01 -13.75 -10.33
CA TYR A 159 12.07 -13.48 -11.41
C TYR A 159 10.66 -13.15 -10.89
N PHE A 160 10.21 -13.88 -9.88
CA PHE A 160 8.92 -13.61 -9.24
C PHE A 160 8.89 -12.23 -8.57
N VAL A 161 9.92 -11.86 -7.82
CA VAL A 161 10.04 -10.55 -7.17
C VAL A 161 10.08 -9.41 -8.20
N GLN A 162 10.79 -9.59 -9.31
CA GLN A 162 10.79 -8.62 -10.41
C GLN A 162 9.37 -8.41 -10.96
N ARG A 163 8.61 -9.47 -11.18
CA ARG A 163 7.21 -9.39 -11.61
C ARG A 163 6.33 -8.67 -10.60
N LEU A 164 6.53 -8.89 -9.30
CA LEU A 164 5.82 -8.15 -8.26
C LEU A 164 6.13 -6.65 -8.34
N ARG A 165 7.38 -6.28 -8.46
CA ARG A 165 7.79 -4.87 -8.58
C ARG A 165 7.22 -4.21 -9.82
N ASP A 166 7.30 -4.86 -10.96
CA ASP A 166 6.73 -4.36 -12.21
C ASP A 166 5.21 -4.15 -12.10
N GLU A 167 4.51 -5.09 -11.48
CA GLU A 167 3.06 -4.97 -11.25
C GLU A 167 2.72 -3.83 -10.29
N ALA A 168 3.49 -3.68 -9.20
CA ALA A 168 3.32 -2.57 -8.26
C ALA A 168 3.53 -1.20 -8.94
N HIS A 169 4.60 -1.07 -9.73
CA HIS A 169 4.87 0.12 -10.53
C HIS A 169 3.76 0.38 -11.56
N ARG A 170 3.33 -0.64 -12.29
CA ARG A 170 2.24 -0.53 -13.26
C ARG A 170 0.95 -0.04 -12.59
N PHE A 171 0.62 -0.61 -11.44
CA PHE A 171 -0.56 -0.23 -10.66
C PHE A 171 -0.49 1.21 -10.15
N ALA A 172 0.65 1.64 -9.63
CA ALA A 172 0.86 3.02 -9.18
C ALA A 172 0.77 4.03 -10.32
N ILE A 173 1.47 3.79 -11.45
CA ILE A 173 1.52 4.69 -12.62
C ILE A 173 0.15 4.81 -13.29
N GLY A 174 -0.60 3.72 -13.44
CA GLY A 174 -1.95 3.73 -14.03
C GLY A 174 -2.88 4.74 -13.34
N THR A 175 -2.65 5.03 -12.06
CA THR A 175 -3.41 6.00 -11.28
C THR A 175 -3.02 7.45 -11.59
N HIS A 176 -1.75 7.71 -11.76
CA HIS A 176 -1.28 9.05 -12.13
C HIS A 176 -1.84 9.50 -13.49
N ARG A 177 -1.97 8.58 -14.45
CA ARG A 177 -2.59 8.85 -15.74
C ARG A 177 -4.08 9.13 -15.61
N ALA A 178 -4.82 8.33 -14.85
CA ALA A 178 -6.25 8.52 -14.63
C ALA A 178 -6.57 9.83 -13.88
N LYS A 179 -5.73 10.21 -12.88
CA LYS A 179 -5.87 11.48 -12.16
C LYS A 179 -5.52 12.69 -13.04
N ARG A 180 -4.44 12.62 -13.82
CA ARG A 180 -4.09 13.67 -14.79
C ARG A 180 -5.20 13.83 -15.83
N SER A 181 -5.78 12.76 -16.32
CA SER A 181 -6.89 12.81 -17.27
C SER A 181 -8.15 13.47 -16.67
N LYS A 182 -8.41 13.27 -15.36
CA LYS A 182 -9.49 13.97 -14.64
C LYS A 182 -9.17 15.44 -14.35
N SER A 183 -7.93 15.78 -14.02
CA SER A 183 -7.52 17.17 -13.78
C SER A 183 -7.41 17.98 -15.08
N ILE A 184 -7.11 17.32 -16.20
CA ILE A 184 -7.18 17.93 -17.53
C ILE A 184 -8.65 18.17 -17.94
N GLY A 185 -9.61 17.45 -17.35
CA GLY A 185 -11.04 17.67 -17.54
C GLY A 185 -11.58 18.95 -16.89
N ALA A 186 -10.94 19.46 -15.84
CA ALA A 186 -11.23 20.77 -15.26
C ALA A 186 -10.37 21.84 -15.95
N ASN A 187 -10.73 22.20 -17.17
CA ASN A 187 -10.05 23.25 -17.92
C ASN A 187 -10.65 24.61 -17.49
N PRO A 188 -9.84 25.65 -17.24
CA PRO A 188 -10.35 27.00 -16.94
C PRO A 188 -11.40 27.52 -17.94
N LEU A 189 -11.40 26.98 -19.16
CA LEU A 189 -12.44 27.27 -20.15
C LEU A 189 -13.83 26.72 -19.80
N ASP A 190 -13.94 25.79 -18.84
CA ASP A 190 -15.24 25.26 -18.37
C ASP A 190 -15.93 26.22 -17.39
N GLU A 191 -15.17 27.17 -16.80
CA GLU A 191 -15.68 28.20 -15.89
C GLU A 191 -16.14 29.46 -16.63
N ILE A 192 -15.92 29.53 -17.97
CA ILE A 192 -16.31 30.70 -18.77
C ILE A 192 -17.71 30.49 -19.31
N GLU A 193 -18.63 31.32 -18.87
CA GLU A 193 -20.01 31.31 -19.32
C GLU A 193 -20.08 31.51 -20.87
N GLY A 194 -20.81 30.61 -21.53
CA GLY A 194 -20.95 30.63 -23.01
C GLY A 194 -19.89 29.82 -23.77
N VAL A 195 -18.88 29.24 -23.11
CA VAL A 195 -17.89 28.34 -23.73
C VAL A 195 -18.31 26.89 -23.55
N GLY A 196 -19.22 26.42 -24.39
CA GLY A 196 -19.61 25.00 -24.42
C GLY A 196 -18.55 24.08 -25.03
N PRO A 197 -18.77 22.74 -25.00
CA PRO A 197 -17.77 21.74 -25.42
C PRO A 197 -17.22 21.93 -26.83
N THR A 198 -18.03 22.44 -27.75
CA THR A 198 -17.66 22.67 -29.15
C THR A 198 -16.68 23.85 -29.27
N ARG A 199 -16.96 24.97 -28.58
CA ARG A 199 -16.09 26.14 -28.56
C ARG A 199 -14.79 25.86 -27.82
N LYS A 200 -14.85 25.17 -26.71
CA LYS A 200 -13.68 24.68 -25.98
C LYS A 200 -12.75 23.86 -26.86
N ARG A 201 -13.29 22.93 -27.63
CA ARG A 201 -12.49 22.08 -28.55
C ARG A 201 -11.84 22.90 -29.67
N ALA A 202 -12.54 23.89 -30.19
CA ALA A 202 -12.02 24.80 -31.21
C ALA A 202 -10.89 25.68 -30.67
N LEU A 203 -11.03 26.21 -29.45
CA LEU A 203 -10.02 27.01 -28.77
C LEU A 203 -8.76 26.20 -28.47
N LEU A 204 -8.91 24.99 -27.90
CA LEU A 204 -7.79 24.09 -27.62
C LEU A 204 -7.07 23.58 -28.87
N LYS A 205 -7.76 23.52 -30.01
CA LYS A 205 -7.15 23.15 -31.28
C LYS A 205 -6.36 24.31 -31.91
N HIS A 206 -6.70 25.55 -31.59
CA HIS A 206 -6.11 26.73 -32.23
C HIS A 206 -4.99 27.37 -31.39
N PHE A 207 -5.07 27.27 -30.08
CA PHE A 207 -4.16 27.93 -29.13
C PHE A 207 -3.45 26.97 -28.18
N GLY A 208 -3.70 25.63 -28.23
CA GLY A 208 -3.12 24.63 -27.32
C GLY A 208 -1.93 23.88 -27.88
#